data_9fdf60587d3ae4377c5eb38d39b30612
#
_entry.id   9fdf60587d3ae4377c5eb38d39b30612
#
_cell.length_a   1.000
_cell.length_b   1.000
_cell.length_c   1.000
_cell.angle_alpha   90.00
_cell.angle_beta   90.00
_cell.angle_gamma   90.00
#
_symmetry.space_group_name_H-M   'P 1'
#
loop_
_entity.id
_entity.type
_entity.pdbx_description
1 polymer ?
#
loop_
_entity_poly.entity_id
_entity_poly.type
_entity_poly.pdbx_seq_one_letter_code
_entity_poly.pdbx_strand_id
1 'polypeptide(L)'
;LCRQMGISEQTLKERMHTLSALDMRLQLKESVGGSLLLNDSYCLDITSLEAAVDFLNTCDKKLSRCVILSDLQEKSEDIPHTMKQIDTMLKNKGISFLYGIGKDFANNDAAFDMPHRFFASNEDFLANVSLGDFHDKAILVKGSRKAELEKISNFLEAKSHQSILEVNLTALDENVRYFKSLLEPGVKIMGMVKASSYGCGGSEVAEELQRTQLAD
;
A
#
# COMPACT_ATOMS: atom_id res chain seq x y z
N LEU A 1 -4.31 17.48 25.38
CA LEU A 1 -2.87 17.40 25.71
C LEU A 1 -2.16 18.70 25.34
N CYS A 2 -2.12 19.11 24.06
CA CYS A 2 -1.41 20.32 23.63
C CYS A 2 -1.88 21.60 24.35
N ARG A 3 -3.19 21.77 24.57
CA ARG A 3 -3.74 22.88 25.38
C ARG A 3 -3.27 22.84 26.85
N GLN A 4 -3.14 21.64 27.42
CA GLN A 4 -2.60 21.47 28.80
C GLN A 4 -1.11 21.80 28.89
N MET A 5 -0.38 21.69 27.75
CA MET A 5 1.01 22.10 27.63
C MET A 5 1.18 23.59 27.31
N GLY A 6 0.11 24.39 27.35
CA GLY A 6 0.14 25.83 27.14
C GLY A 6 0.25 26.26 25.64
N ILE A 7 0.05 25.35 24.70
CA ILE A 7 0.09 25.68 23.27
C ILE A 7 -1.22 26.33 22.85
N SER A 8 -1.14 27.51 22.23
CA SER A 8 -2.31 28.26 21.79
C SER A 8 -3.08 27.54 20.65
N GLU A 9 -4.38 27.76 20.59
CA GLU A 9 -5.21 27.20 19.52
C GLU A 9 -4.79 27.68 18.12
N GLN A 10 -4.32 28.92 18.02
CA GLN A 10 -3.79 29.49 16.78
C GLN A 10 -2.55 28.71 16.31
N THR A 11 -1.59 28.50 17.22
CA THR A 11 -0.37 27.73 16.91
C THR A 11 -0.70 26.29 16.53
N LEU A 12 -1.70 25.67 17.18
CA LEU A 12 -2.15 24.32 16.83
C LEU A 12 -2.69 24.26 15.39
N LYS A 13 -3.56 25.19 15.02
CA LYS A 13 -4.12 25.26 13.67
C LYS A 13 -3.01 25.42 12.61
N GLU A 14 -2.09 26.34 12.84
CA GLU A 14 -0.96 26.60 11.92
C GLU A 14 -0.07 25.36 11.75
N ARG A 15 0.22 24.65 12.85
CA ARG A 15 1.08 23.47 12.82
C ARG A 15 0.38 22.22 12.27
N MET A 16 -0.94 22.08 12.43
CA MET A 16 -1.67 20.96 11.86
C MET A 16 -1.53 20.85 10.36
N HIS A 17 -1.43 21.98 9.63
CA HIS A 17 -1.23 21.99 8.17
C HIS A 17 0.16 21.49 7.75
N THR A 18 1.13 21.44 8.65
CA THR A 18 2.49 20.95 8.36
C THR A 18 2.70 19.49 8.72
N LEU A 19 1.69 18.83 9.29
CA LEU A 19 1.77 17.40 9.60
C LEU A 19 1.60 16.59 8.31
N SER A 20 2.56 15.71 8.04
CA SER A 20 2.41 14.70 6.99
C SER A 20 1.59 13.53 7.50
N ALA A 21 0.78 12.95 6.63
CA ALA A 21 0.12 11.69 6.94
C ALA A 21 1.17 10.59 7.18
N LEU A 22 0.93 9.76 8.18
CA LEU A 22 1.76 8.57 8.40
C LEU A 22 1.31 7.48 7.44
N ASP A 23 2.27 6.79 6.84
CA ASP A 23 1.99 5.65 5.98
C ASP A 23 1.14 4.60 6.70
N MET A 24 0.19 4.01 5.98
CA MET A 24 -0.70 2.95 6.47
C MET A 24 -1.61 3.35 7.65
N ARG A 25 -1.78 4.66 7.94
CA ARG A 25 -2.67 5.15 9.00
C ARG A 25 -3.61 6.21 8.44
N LEU A 26 -4.83 5.81 8.11
CA LEU A 26 -5.87 6.66 7.50
C LEU A 26 -5.33 7.51 6.33
N GLN A 27 -4.40 6.94 5.56
CA GLN A 27 -3.77 7.61 4.44
C GLN A 27 -4.70 7.58 3.23
N LEU A 28 -5.18 8.76 2.83
CA LEU A 28 -6.03 8.91 1.65
C LEU A 28 -5.18 9.07 0.40
N LYS A 29 -5.44 8.25 -0.61
CA LYS A 29 -4.77 8.22 -1.92
C LYS A 29 -5.79 8.18 -3.05
N GLU A 30 -5.38 8.60 -4.23
CA GLU A 30 -6.14 8.31 -5.44
C GLU A 30 -6.00 6.84 -5.82
N SER A 31 -7.09 6.24 -6.26
CA SER A 31 -7.16 4.87 -6.74
C SER A 31 -7.57 4.82 -8.20
N VAL A 32 -7.52 3.63 -8.78
CA VAL A 32 -7.87 3.42 -10.19
C VAL A 32 -9.32 3.79 -10.48
N GLY A 33 -9.61 4.23 -11.71
CA GLY A 33 -10.98 4.45 -12.18
C GLY A 33 -11.78 5.49 -11.39
N GLY A 34 -11.14 6.60 -10.97
CA GLY A 34 -11.83 7.68 -10.25
C GLY A 34 -12.15 7.36 -8.78
N SER A 35 -11.59 6.30 -8.25
CA SER A 35 -11.83 5.85 -6.88
C SER A 35 -10.90 6.51 -5.88
N LEU A 36 -11.27 6.42 -4.59
CA LEU A 36 -10.45 6.85 -3.45
C LEU A 36 -10.04 5.63 -2.63
N LEU A 37 -8.78 5.57 -2.26
CA LEU A 37 -8.20 4.54 -1.41
C LEU A 37 -7.83 5.13 -0.06
N LEU A 38 -8.46 4.62 1.00
CA LEU A 38 -8.09 4.90 2.37
C LEU A 38 -7.27 3.73 2.90
N ASN A 39 -5.96 3.92 3.03
CA ASN A 39 -5.05 2.91 3.55
C ASN A 39 -4.88 3.07 5.07
N ASP A 40 -5.36 2.08 5.83
CA ASP A 40 -5.25 1.99 7.29
C ASP A 40 -4.83 0.56 7.72
N SER A 41 -3.84 0.01 7.03
CA SER A 41 -3.40 -1.38 7.14
C SER A 41 -2.34 -1.63 8.24
N TYR A 42 -2.33 -0.86 9.31
CA TYR A 42 -1.39 -1.02 10.41
C TYR A 42 -1.93 -1.85 11.58
N CYS A 43 -3.19 -1.65 11.95
CA CYS A 43 -3.86 -2.42 13.02
C CYS A 43 -5.32 -2.67 12.67
N LEU A 44 -5.88 -3.75 13.21
CA LEU A 44 -7.30 -4.06 13.07
C LEU A 44 -7.87 -4.52 14.40
N ASP A 45 -8.70 -3.69 14.99
CA ASP A 45 -9.63 -3.95 16.06
C ASP A 45 -10.99 -3.30 15.72
N ILE A 46 -12.06 -3.68 16.41
CA ILE A 46 -13.42 -3.23 16.08
C ILE A 46 -13.55 -1.71 16.23
N THR A 47 -12.99 -1.12 17.26
CA THR A 47 -13.11 0.32 17.55
C THR A 47 -12.39 1.14 16.48
N SER A 48 -11.16 0.73 16.11
CA SER A 48 -10.42 1.40 15.05
C SER A 48 -11.03 1.17 13.66
N LEU A 49 -11.67 0.03 13.44
CA LEU A 49 -12.44 -0.23 12.21
C LEU A 49 -13.62 0.73 12.09
N GLU A 50 -14.37 0.89 13.17
CA GLU A 50 -15.51 1.81 13.21
C GLU A 50 -15.08 3.25 12.89
N ALA A 51 -14.01 3.72 13.51
CA ALA A 51 -13.45 5.06 13.25
C ALA A 51 -12.99 5.24 11.80
N ALA A 52 -12.35 4.21 11.21
CA ALA A 52 -11.91 4.25 9.82
C ALA A 52 -13.09 4.27 8.83
N VAL A 53 -14.16 3.52 9.11
CA VAL A 53 -15.39 3.54 8.30
C VAL A 53 -16.09 4.90 8.42
N ASP A 54 -16.12 5.49 9.61
CA ASP A 54 -16.68 6.85 9.79
C ASP A 54 -15.89 7.88 8.98
N PHE A 55 -14.57 7.78 8.96
CA PHE A 55 -13.74 8.64 8.12
C PHE A 55 -14.01 8.40 6.63
N LEU A 56 -14.10 7.14 6.18
CA LEU A 56 -14.47 6.81 4.80
C LEU A 56 -15.80 7.44 4.40
N ASN A 57 -16.74 7.50 5.32
CA ASN A 57 -18.07 8.12 5.11
C ASN A 57 -18.04 9.64 4.98
N THR A 58 -16.94 10.30 5.32
CA THR A 58 -16.71 11.73 5.04
C THR A 58 -16.26 12.00 3.61
N CYS A 59 -15.76 10.96 2.90
CA CYS A 59 -15.35 11.06 1.50
C CYS A 59 -16.54 11.30 0.58
N ASP A 60 -16.27 11.50 -0.73
CA ASP A 60 -17.28 11.83 -1.72
C ASP A 60 -18.51 10.88 -1.64
N LYS A 61 -19.68 11.46 -1.42
CA LYS A 61 -20.94 10.73 -1.25
C LYS A 61 -21.42 10.02 -2.53
N LYS A 62 -20.88 10.39 -3.69
CA LYS A 62 -21.23 9.77 -4.98
C LYS A 62 -20.59 8.40 -5.16
N LEU A 63 -19.47 8.15 -4.45
CA LEU A 63 -18.75 6.89 -4.55
C LEU A 63 -19.46 5.80 -3.72
N SER A 64 -19.60 4.61 -4.27
CA SER A 64 -20.00 3.44 -3.50
C SER A 64 -18.87 3.01 -2.57
N ARG A 65 -19.20 2.43 -1.41
CA ARG A 65 -18.20 2.13 -0.36
C ARG A 65 -17.92 0.66 -0.27
N CYS A 66 -16.66 0.28 -0.35
CA CYS A 66 -16.24 -1.08 -0.06
C CYS A 66 -15.09 -1.11 0.94
N VAL A 67 -14.98 -2.23 1.63
CA VAL A 67 -13.98 -2.45 2.67
C VAL A 67 -13.22 -3.72 2.39
N ILE A 68 -11.91 -3.69 2.55
CA ILE A 68 -11.00 -4.84 2.45
C ILE A 68 -10.38 -5.03 3.83
N LEU A 69 -10.66 -6.16 4.48
CA LEU A 69 -10.21 -6.48 5.83
C LEU A 69 -9.32 -7.72 5.84
N SER A 70 -8.26 -7.70 6.67
CA SER A 70 -7.55 -8.93 7.05
C SER A 70 -8.22 -9.60 8.25
N ASP A 71 -7.77 -10.80 8.61
CA ASP A 71 -8.10 -11.41 9.90
C ASP A 71 -7.77 -10.47 11.07
N LEU A 72 -8.52 -10.60 12.15
CA LEU A 72 -8.34 -9.79 13.35
C LEU A 72 -6.98 -10.06 13.99
N GLN A 73 -6.38 -9.01 14.54
CA GLN A 73 -5.07 -9.13 15.19
C GLN A 73 -5.15 -9.89 16.51
N GLU A 74 -6.20 -9.65 17.27
CA GLU A 74 -6.47 -10.34 18.53
C GLU A 74 -7.47 -11.46 18.28
N LYS A 75 -7.14 -12.65 18.78
CA LYS A 75 -8.08 -13.77 18.73
C LYS A 75 -9.22 -13.47 19.71
N SER A 76 -10.39 -13.21 19.16
CA SER A 76 -11.61 -13.21 19.94
C SER A 76 -11.89 -14.61 20.48
N GLU A 77 -12.39 -14.72 21.71
CA GLU A 77 -12.86 -15.99 22.25
C GLU A 77 -14.07 -16.53 21.47
N ASP A 78 -14.82 -15.63 20.82
CA ASP A 78 -15.98 -15.95 19.97
C ASP A 78 -15.83 -15.27 18.60
N ILE A 79 -15.10 -15.91 17.69
CA ILE A 79 -14.88 -15.42 16.32
C ILE A 79 -16.20 -15.27 15.56
N PRO A 80 -17.14 -16.24 15.54
CA PRO A 80 -18.41 -16.09 14.84
C PRO A 80 -19.22 -14.89 15.29
N HIS A 81 -19.28 -14.65 16.60
CA HIS A 81 -19.98 -13.47 17.14
C HIS A 81 -19.31 -12.15 16.69
N THR A 82 -17.99 -12.10 16.74
CA THR A 82 -17.21 -10.94 16.29
C THR A 82 -17.42 -10.67 14.80
N MET A 83 -17.43 -11.69 13.95
CA MET A 83 -17.71 -11.56 12.51
C MET A 83 -19.12 -11.03 12.26
N LYS A 84 -20.12 -11.50 13.04
CA LYS A 84 -21.49 -10.97 12.95
C LYS A 84 -21.60 -9.50 13.39
N GLN A 85 -20.83 -9.10 14.41
CA GLN A 85 -20.76 -7.69 14.81
C GLN A 85 -20.18 -6.82 13.68
N ILE A 86 -19.12 -7.28 13.00
CA ILE A 86 -18.52 -6.60 11.85
C ILE A 86 -19.54 -6.46 10.73
N ASP A 87 -20.24 -7.54 10.33
CA ASP A 87 -21.28 -7.50 9.31
C ASP A 87 -22.34 -6.43 9.64
N THR A 88 -22.86 -6.48 10.85
CA THR A 88 -23.91 -5.57 11.31
C THR A 88 -23.42 -4.11 11.31
N MET A 89 -22.23 -3.85 11.80
CA MET A 89 -21.65 -2.52 11.85
C MET A 89 -21.42 -1.96 10.44
N LEU A 90 -20.82 -2.73 9.54
CA LEU A 90 -20.56 -2.32 8.16
C LEU A 90 -21.87 -2.00 7.40
N LYS A 91 -22.89 -2.84 7.55
CA LYS A 91 -24.22 -2.60 6.97
C LYS A 91 -24.85 -1.32 7.49
N ASN A 92 -24.86 -1.11 8.81
CA ASN A 92 -25.44 0.08 9.44
C ASN A 92 -24.73 1.38 9.02
N LYS A 93 -23.44 1.29 8.68
CA LYS A 93 -22.64 2.40 8.19
C LYS A 93 -22.67 2.57 6.66
N GLY A 94 -23.48 1.80 5.95
CA GLY A 94 -23.72 1.96 4.51
C GLY A 94 -22.58 1.44 3.63
N ILE A 95 -21.80 0.48 4.10
CA ILE A 95 -20.83 -0.24 3.27
C ILE A 95 -21.58 -1.19 2.34
N SER A 96 -21.27 -1.11 1.05
CA SER A 96 -21.97 -1.87 0.01
C SER A 96 -21.33 -3.23 -0.28
N PHE A 97 -20.04 -3.41 0.00
CA PHE A 97 -19.31 -4.65 -0.28
C PHE A 97 -18.15 -4.86 0.67
N LEU A 98 -17.94 -6.11 1.08
CA LEU A 98 -16.82 -6.54 1.93
C LEU A 98 -15.93 -7.55 1.19
N TYR A 99 -14.62 -7.29 1.19
CA TYR A 99 -13.59 -8.28 0.87
C TYR A 99 -12.89 -8.69 2.16
N GLY A 100 -12.92 -9.96 2.51
CA GLY A 100 -12.22 -10.50 3.68
C GLY A 100 -11.03 -11.36 3.25
N ILE A 101 -9.89 -11.20 3.92
CA ILE A 101 -8.65 -11.91 3.60
C ILE A 101 -8.17 -12.62 4.86
N GLY A 102 -8.11 -13.94 4.78
CA GLY A 102 -7.64 -14.80 5.85
C GLY A 102 -8.62 -15.91 6.18
N LYS A 103 -8.18 -16.76 7.11
CA LYS A 103 -8.92 -17.99 7.49
C LYS A 103 -10.17 -17.71 8.32
N ASP A 104 -10.12 -16.64 9.13
CA ASP A 104 -11.24 -16.31 10.01
C ASP A 104 -12.46 -15.88 9.19
N PHE A 105 -12.26 -15.11 8.12
CA PHE A 105 -13.34 -14.79 7.17
C PHE A 105 -13.82 -16.02 6.40
N ALA A 106 -12.89 -16.81 5.83
CA ALA A 106 -13.25 -17.97 5.03
C ALA A 106 -14.02 -19.03 5.83
N ASN A 107 -13.70 -19.19 7.12
CA ASN A 107 -14.36 -20.18 7.99
C ASN A 107 -15.70 -19.68 8.57
N ASN A 108 -16.00 -18.39 8.48
CA ASN A 108 -17.18 -17.78 9.06
C ASN A 108 -18.07 -17.08 8.02
N ASP A 109 -18.06 -17.57 6.79
CA ASP A 109 -18.85 -17.03 5.66
C ASP A 109 -20.33 -16.83 6.02
N ALA A 110 -20.94 -17.80 6.69
CA ALA A 110 -22.33 -17.77 7.14
C ALA A 110 -22.66 -16.65 8.18
N ALA A 111 -21.66 -15.98 8.74
CA ALA A 111 -21.86 -14.87 9.66
C ALA A 111 -22.21 -13.57 8.94
N PHE A 112 -22.04 -13.51 7.63
CA PHE A 112 -22.21 -12.31 6.82
C PHE A 112 -23.47 -12.37 5.95
N ASP A 113 -24.32 -11.36 6.07
CA ASP A 113 -25.52 -11.18 5.23
C ASP A 113 -25.29 -10.13 4.13
N MET A 114 -24.26 -9.27 4.27
CA MET A 114 -23.94 -8.27 3.26
C MET A 114 -23.24 -8.90 2.05
N PRO A 115 -23.25 -8.26 0.87
CA PRO A 115 -22.46 -8.70 -0.27
C PRO A 115 -20.97 -8.77 0.09
N HIS A 116 -20.34 -9.93 -0.12
CA HIS A 116 -18.95 -10.16 0.25
C HIS A 116 -18.24 -11.17 -0.65
N ARG A 117 -16.91 -11.17 -0.60
CA ARG A 117 -16.03 -12.22 -1.14
C ARG A 117 -14.87 -12.43 -0.18
N PHE A 118 -14.55 -13.69 0.12
CA PHE A 118 -13.46 -14.05 1.01
C PHE A 118 -12.36 -14.77 0.26
N PHE A 119 -11.11 -14.53 0.69
CA PHE A 119 -9.91 -15.03 0.08
C PHE A 119 -8.99 -15.60 1.16
N ALA A 120 -8.29 -16.69 0.83
CA ALA A 120 -7.38 -17.33 1.77
C ALA A 120 -6.11 -16.52 2.03
N SER A 121 -5.67 -15.71 1.05
CA SER A 121 -4.44 -14.91 1.11
C SER A 121 -4.50 -13.67 0.21
N ASN A 122 -3.50 -12.79 0.33
CA ASN A 122 -3.32 -11.65 -0.56
C ASN A 122 -3.12 -12.08 -2.02
N GLU A 123 -2.38 -13.16 -2.23
CA GLU A 123 -2.11 -13.73 -3.56
C GLU A 123 -3.41 -14.24 -4.20
N ASP A 124 -4.26 -14.91 -3.40
CA ASP A 124 -5.57 -15.38 -3.84
C ASP A 124 -6.48 -14.19 -4.23
N PHE A 125 -6.51 -13.14 -3.42
CA PHE A 125 -7.21 -11.90 -3.75
C PHE A 125 -6.72 -11.31 -5.07
N LEU A 126 -5.40 -11.09 -5.22
CA LEU A 126 -4.80 -10.48 -6.40
C LEU A 126 -4.99 -11.30 -7.67
N ALA A 127 -5.09 -12.63 -7.57
CA ALA A 127 -5.34 -13.52 -8.70
C ALA A 127 -6.80 -13.53 -9.17
N ASN A 128 -7.76 -13.20 -8.28
CA ASN A 128 -9.19 -13.39 -8.54
C ASN A 128 -10.00 -12.10 -8.59
N VAL A 129 -9.36 -10.93 -8.43
CA VAL A 129 -10.01 -9.62 -8.44
C VAL A 129 -9.41 -8.74 -9.52
N SER A 130 -10.24 -8.00 -10.25
CA SER A 130 -9.78 -7.07 -11.27
C SER A 130 -9.85 -5.62 -10.80
N LEU A 131 -9.02 -4.74 -11.38
CA LEU A 131 -9.08 -3.31 -11.10
C LEU A 131 -10.44 -2.70 -11.48
N GLY A 132 -11.14 -3.29 -12.46
CA GLY A 132 -12.49 -2.88 -12.86
C GLY A 132 -13.52 -3.01 -11.74
N ASP A 133 -13.32 -3.94 -10.80
CA ASP A 133 -14.22 -4.13 -9.66
C ASP A 133 -14.22 -2.95 -8.68
N PHE A 134 -13.23 -2.05 -8.81
CA PHE A 134 -13.01 -0.93 -7.89
C PHE A 134 -13.25 0.45 -8.51
N HIS A 135 -13.83 0.56 -9.70
CA HIS A 135 -14.16 1.84 -10.31
C HIS A 135 -15.27 2.57 -9.52
N ASP A 136 -15.16 3.89 -9.41
CA ASP A 136 -16.13 4.78 -8.74
C ASP A 136 -16.43 4.36 -7.29
N LYS A 137 -15.40 3.94 -6.54
CA LYS A 137 -15.53 3.48 -5.15
C LYS A 137 -14.68 4.28 -4.18
N ALA A 138 -15.16 4.41 -2.96
CA ALA A 138 -14.36 4.74 -1.80
C ALA A 138 -13.99 3.42 -1.11
N ILE A 139 -12.69 3.11 -1.08
CA ILE A 139 -12.14 1.83 -0.68
C ILE A 139 -11.38 2.01 0.62
N LEU A 140 -11.76 1.28 1.67
CA LEU A 140 -10.96 1.17 2.90
C LEU A 140 -10.16 -0.13 2.84
N VAL A 141 -8.84 -0.05 2.97
CA VAL A 141 -7.98 -1.21 3.22
C VAL A 141 -7.53 -1.15 4.68
N LYS A 142 -7.98 -2.12 5.49
CA LYS A 142 -7.67 -2.17 6.91
C LYS A 142 -7.30 -3.57 7.35
N GLY A 143 -6.18 -3.66 8.08
CA GLY A 143 -5.69 -4.95 8.52
C GLY A 143 -4.57 -4.85 9.54
N SER A 144 -4.14 -5.99 10.04
CA SER A 144 -2.95 -6.05 10.89
C SER A 144 -1.69 -5.93 10.03
N ARG A 145 -0.61 -5.40 10.60
CA ARG A 145 0.70 -5.33 9.92
C ARG A 145 1.20 -6.68 9.41
N LYS A 146 0.85 -7.77 10.12
CA LYS A 146 1.22 -9.14 9.72
C LYS A 146 0.52 -9.62 8.46
N ALA A 147 -0.60 -9.00 8.10
CA ALA A 147 -1.37 -9.38 6.91
C ALA A 147 -0.78 -8.82 5.60
N GLU A 148 0.22 -7.94 5.67
CA GLU A 148 0.94 -7.38 4.50
C GLU A 148 -0.01 -6.84 3.41
N LEU A 149 -1.09 -6.13 3.82
CA LEU A 149 -2.07 -5.59 2.89
C LEU A 149 -1.52 -4.46 2.00
N GLU A 150 -0.25 -4.08 2.18
CA GLU A 150 0.47 -3.16 1.30
C GLU A 150 0.49 -3.64 -0.15
N LYS A 151 0.55 -4.95 -0.38
CA LYS A 151 0.47 -5.53 -1.73
C LYS A 151 -0.84 -5.17 -2.42
N ILE A 152 -1.95 -5.21 -1.66
CA ILE A 152 -3.28 -4.86 -2.15
C ILE A 152 -3.42 -3.35 -2.31
N SER A 153 -2.96 -2.57 -1.34
CA SER A 153 -2.98 -1.10 -1.44
C SER A 153 -2.20 -0.63 -2.67
N ASN A 154 -1.01 -1.19 -2.93
CA ASN A 154 -0.19 -0.87 -4.10
C ASN A 154 -0.85 -1.30 -5.43
N PHE A 155 -1.61 -2.40 -5.42
CA PHE A 155 -2.38 -2.85 -6.59
C PHE A 155 -3.52 -1.90 -6.92
N LEU A 156 -4.20 -1.35 -5.90
CA LEU A 156 -5.33 -0.45 -6.03
C LEU A 156 -4.94 1.02 -6.22
N GLU A 157 -3.73 1.41 -5.82
CA GLU A 157 -3.26 2.78 -5.94
C GLU A 157 -3.17 3.20 -7.40
N ALA A 158 -3.74 4.35 -7.73
CA ALA A 158 -3.53 4.93 -9.05
C ALA A 158 -2.06 5.24 -9.22
N LYS A 159 -1.42 4.59 -10.17
CA LYS A 159 -0.04 4.91 -10.55
C LYS A 159 -0.05 6.25 -11.29
N SER A 160 -0.23 7.34 -10.56
CA SER A 160 -0.08 8.67 -11.11
C SER A 160 1.39 8.85 -11.47
N HIS A 161 1.68 8.84 -12.78
CA HIS A 161 2.96 9.22 -13.37
C HIS A 161 4.20 8.76 -12.59
N GLN A 162 4.36 7.44 -12.42
CA GLN A 162 5.67 6.94 -12.05
C GLN A 162 6.58 7.18 -13.25
N SER A 163 7.52 8.13 -13.10
CA SER A 163 8.65 8.20 -14.02
C SER A 163 9.45 6.91 -13.80
N ILE A 164 9.33 5.96 -14.74
CA ILE A 164 10.10 4.73 -14.70
C ILE A 164 11.42 5.03 -15.43
N LEU A 165 12.53 4.90 -14.71
CA LEU A 165 13.84 4.87 -15.31
C LEU A 165 14.22 3.40 -15.57
N GLU A 166 14.19 2.99 -16.82
CA GLU A 166 14.70 1.68 -17.23
C GLU A 166 16.20 1.80 -17.55
N VAL A 167 17.03 1.02 -16.87
CA VAL A 167 18.46 0.94 -17.08
C VAL A 167 18.79 -0.38 -17.75
N ASN A 168 19.30 -0.33 -18.98
CA ASN A 168 19.76 -1.52 -19.70
C ASN A 168 21.21 -1.80 -19.34
N LEU A 169 21.45 -2.78 -18.46
CA LEU A 169 22.79 -3.16 -18.02
C LEU A 169 23.64 -3.74 -19.15
N THR A 170 23.05 -4.40 -20.15
CA THR A 170 23.79 -4.86 -21.32
C THR A 170 24.34 -3.69 -22.13
N ALA A 171 23.54 -2.66 -22.35
CA ALA A 171 23.99 -1.44 -23.03
C ALA A 171 25.08 -0.70 -22.21
N LEU A 172 24.98 -0.73 -20.89
CA LEU A 172 26.03 -0.21 -20.02
C LEU A 172 27.36 -0.94 -20.26
N ASP A 173 27.36 -2.27 -20.27
CA ASP A 173 28.52 -3.10 -20.56
C ASP A 173 29.12 -2.82 -21.94
N GLU A 174 28.28 -2.73 -22.96
CA GLU A 174 28.72 -2.41 -24.33
C GLU A 174 29.41 -1.04 -24.37
N ASN A 175 28.89 -0.04 -23.68
CA ASN A 175 29.50 1.27 -23.60
C ASN A 175 30.86 1.20 -22.90
N VAL A 176 30.98 0.50 -21.77
CA VAL A 176 32.26 0.38 -21.07
C VAL A 176 33.29 -0.40 -21.91
N ARG A 177 32.87 -1.47 -22.61
CA ARG A 177 33.73 -2.21 -23.57
C ARG A 177 34.21 -1.30 -24.70
N TYR A 178 33.34 -0.48 -25.25
CA TYR A 178 33.70 0.49 -26.26
C TYR A 178 34.77 1.45 -25.77
N PHE A 179 34.58 2.08 -24.60
CA PHE A 179 35.60 2.97 -24.03
C PHE A 179 36.91 2.22 -23.71
N LYS A 180 36.83 0.99 -23.20
CA LYS A 180 38.01 0.16 -22.91
C LYS A 180 38.81 -0.13 -24.20
N SER A 181 38.13 -0.31 -25.32
CA SER A 181 38.78 -0.58 -26.60
C SER A 181 39.57 0.62 -27.19
N LEU A 182 39.29 1.82 -26.70
CA LEU A 182 39.96 3.04 -27.12
C LEU A 182 41.21 3.35 -26.27
N LEU A 183 41.43 2.61 -25.19
CA LEU A 183 42.53 2.82 -24.25
C LEU A 183 43.76 1.99 -24.65
N GLU A 184 44.93 2.52 -24.33
CA GLU A 184 46.20 1.78 -24.46
C GLU A 184 46.24 0.56 -23.55
N PRO A 185 46.96 -0.51 -23.92
CA PRO A 185 47.10 -1.70 -23.07
C PRO A 185 47.61 -1.36 -21.66
N GLY A 186 46.92 -1.89 -20.64
CA GLY A 186 47.29 -1.67 -19.23
C GLY A 186 46.65 -0.44 -18.57
N VAL A 187 45.90 0.38 -19.31
CA VAL A 187 45.11 1.48 -18.71
C VAL A 187 43.87 0.90 -18.01
N LYS A 188 43.67 1.33 -16.77
CA LYS A 188 42.55 0.89 -15.92
C LYS A 188 41.39 1.86 -16.00
N ILE A 189 40.18 1.32 -15.90
CA ILE A 189 38.91 2.09 -15.83
C ILE A 189 38.43 2.08 -14.40
N MET A 190 38.17 3.26 -13.84
CA MET A 190 37.49 3.41 -12.55
C MET A 190 36.04 3.82 -12.74
N GLY A 191 35.13 2.96 -12.30
CA GLY A 191 33.68 3.23 -12.33
C GLY A 191 33.23 4.06 -11.12
N MET A 192 32.52 5.17 -11.35
CA MET A 192 31.96 6.01 -10.30
C MET A 192 30.49 5.63 -10.05
N VAL A 193 30.19 5.02 -8.90
CA VAL A 193 28.84 4.54 -8.52
C VAL A 193 28.21 5.35 -7.38
N LYS A 194 28.71 6.56 -7.09
CA LYS A 194 28.13 7.44 -6.05
C LYS A 194 26.69 7.84 -6.39
N ALA A 195 25.95 8.33 -5.38
CA ALA A 195 24.56 8.76 -5.50
C ALA A 195 23.68 7.73 -6.21
N SER A 196 23.83 6.45 -5.84
CA SER A 196 23.11 5.33 -6.47
C SER A 196 23.28 5.28 -7.99
N SER A 197 24.53 5.44 -8.46
CA SER A 197 24.88 5.56 -9.90
C SER A 197 24.06 6.64 -10.61
N TYR A 198 23.90 7.79 -9.94
CA TYR A 198 23.07 8.92 -10.41
C TYR A 198 21.59 8.53 -10.66
N GLY A 199 21.06 7.63 -9.83
CA GLY A 199 19.68 7.16 -9.92
C GLY A 199 19.50 5.86 -10.71
N CYS A 200 20.55 5.32 -11.29
CA CYS A 200 20.49 4.07 -12.09
C CYS A 200 20.54 2.78 -11.25
N GLY A 201 20.62 2.88 -9.92
CA GLY A 201 20.82 1.71 -9.05
C GLY A 201 22.30 1.48 -8.73
N GLY A 202 22.72 1.71 -7.47
CA GLY A 202 24.14 1.66 -7.09
C GLY A 202 24.65 0.23 -7.00
N SER A 203 23.90 -0.67 -6.39
CA SER A 203 24.27 -2.07 -6.21
C SER A 203 24.29 -2.81 -7.54
N GLU A 204 23.24 -2.66 -8.32
CA GLU A 204 23.04 -3.37 -9.59
C GLU A 204 24.10 -2.99 -10.62
N VAL A 205 24.42 -1.70 -10.73
CA VAL A 205 25.47 -1.21 -11.64
C VAL A 205 26.86 -1.67 -11.17
N ALA A 206 27.14 -1.60 -9.86
CA ALA A 206 28.43 -2.03 -9.31
C ALA A 206 28.63 -3.54 -9.48
N GLU A 207 27.63 -4.35 -9.18
CA GLU A 207 27.67 -5.80 -9.35
C GLU A 207 27.88 -6.20 -10.82
N GLU A 208 27.21 -5.52 -11.75
CA GLU A 208 27.36 -5.78 -13.18
C GLU A 208 28.77 -5.45 -13.67
N LEU A 209 29.31 -4.28 -13.32
CA LEU A 209 30.69 -3.89 -13.67
C LEU A 209 31.73 -4.84 -13.05
N GLN A 210 31.52 -5.32 -11.83
CA GLN A 210 32.39 -6.30 -11.17
C GLN A 210 32.30 -7.67 -11.84
N ARG A 211 31.08 -8.14 -12.15
CA ARG A 211 30.82 -9.42 -12.80
C ARG A 211 31.49 -9.52 -14.17
N THR A 212 31.43 -8.44 -14.93
CA THR A 212 31.99 -8.37 -16.29
C THR A 212 33.48 -8.02 -16.33
N GLN A 213 34.09 -7.69 -15.18
CA GLN A 213 35.49 -7.27 -15.06
C GLN A 213 35.89 -6.14 -16.02
N LEU A 214 34.93 -5.25 -16.32
CA LEU A 214 35.13 -4.14 -17.23
C LEU A 214 35.74 -2.91 -16.56
N ALA A 215 35.45 -2.75 -15.27
CA ALA A 215 36.09 -1.73 -14.41
C ALA A 215 36.96 -2.41 -13.35
N ASP A 216 38.00 -1.69 -12.92
CA ASP A 216 38.96 -2.12 -11.91
C ASP A 216 38.60 -1.59 -10.52
#